data_6799ee3579e02eb33dc15ff2b037642d
#
_entry.id   6799ee3579e02eb33dc15ff2b037642d
#
_cell.length_a   1.000
_cell.length_b   1.000
_cell.length_c   1.000
_cell.angle_alpha   90.00
_cell.angle_beta   90.00
_cell.angle_gamma   90.00
#
_symmetry.space_group_name_H-M   'P 1'
#
loop_
_entity.id
_entity.type
_entity.pdbx_description
1 polymer ?
#
loop_
_entity_poly.entity_id
_entity_poly.type
_entity_poly.pdbx_seq_one_letter_code
_entity_poly.pdbx_strand_id
1 'polypeptide(L)'
;MRLSKEQQQIILDFYFRCGTEEDVVRGRDLIASDAEAARLYDGLESTLTELDSIKYEPCPDNLAELTIAKLKLVASSCRTGQSNLERLIAAEQQKFAFTPAAQVRKSPVFLRKFYDIMAAAAAVVLIAGVAFPTFASMRAHSQRVACEANMGRIGQAFSSLIRDNERLTGVKLTAGSPWWKIGDQGSQPQSNTRVAWQLIKQDYVSPETFICAGHKGGQPVSPQQLIQQLHDFPCRSNISYSFMIICDQMGSMEGKSRRIIMSDMNPVFRRIPECGNKQYEKLNQFERVLLTDQLKKMSSPNHGTRGQNVLYCDGSVEYVKQRIVNGDDIFTVRGVEAYTGTETPRDENDVFLVP
;
A
#
# COMPACT_ATOMS: atom_id res chain seq x y z
N MET A 1 33.64 2.38 26.95
CA MET A 1 34.63 2.66 25.85
C MET A 1 33.89 2.37 24.54
N ARG A 2 33.89 3.27 23.54
CA ARG A 2 33.18 2.98 22.28
C ARG A 2 33.99 2.01 21.46
N LEU A 3 33.32 0.98 20.91
CA LEU A 3 33.93 0.03 19.98
C LEU A 3 34.53 0.75 18.79
N SER A 4 35.75 0.34 18.38
CA SER A 4 36.34 0.80 17.14
C SER A 4 35.54 0.29 15.92
N LYS A 5 35.70 0.95 14.75
CA LYS A 5 35.03 0.50 13.53
C LYS A 5 35.42 -0.93 13.14
N GLU A 6 36.65 -1.30 13.40
CA GLU A 6 37.20 -2.62 13.13
C GLU A 6 36.56 -3.68 14.04
N GLN A 7 36.39 -3.38 15.32
CA GLN A 7 35.67 -4.25 16.27
C GLN A 7 34.18 -4.41 15.91
N GLN A 8 33.52 -3.34 15.48
CA GLN A 8 32.14 -3.40 15.01
C GLN A 8 32.02 -4.32 13.77
N GLN A 9 32.96 -4.22 12.83
CA GLN A 9 32.98 -5.05 11.65
C GLN A 9 33.16 -6.54 12.00
N ILE A 10 34.07 -6.86 12.93
CA ILE A 10 34.28 -8.25 13.40
C ILE A 10 32.97 -8.83 14.00
N ILE A 11 32.19 -8.03 14.74
CA ILE A 11 30.93 -8.49 15.32
C ILE A 11 29.88 -8.74 14.20
N LEU A 12 29.82 -7.85 13.20
CA LEU A 12 28.93 -8.03 12.04
C LEU A 12 29.31 -9.27 11.23
N ASP A 13 30.59 -9.46 10.94
CA ASP A 13 31.08 -10.62 10.19
C ASP A 13 30.84 -11.92 10.95
N PHE A 14 30.97 -11.90 12.29
CA PHE A 14 30.62 -13.00 13.17
C PHE A 14 29.11 -13.32 13.12
N TYR A 15 28.26 -12.32 13.23
CA TYR A 15 26.79 -12.47 13.20
C TYR A 15 26.31 -13.06 11.87
N PHE A 16 26.77 -12.49 10.74
CA PHE A 16 26.38 -12.92 9.40
C PHE A 16 27.17 -14.13 8.87
N ARG A 17 28.10 -14.66 9.65
CA ARG A 17 28.98 -15.80 9.25
C ARG A 17 29.72 -15.52 7.93
N CYS A 18 30.14 -14.28 7.71
CA CYS A 18 30.83 -13.85 6.47
C CYS A 18 32.36 -13.86 6.60
N GLY A 19 32.92 -14.15 7.78
CA GLY A 19 34.35 -14.16 8.06
C GLY A 19 35.03 -15.54 7.94
N THR A 20 36.35 -15.52 8.09
CA THR A 20 37.18 -16.74 8.21
C THR A 20 36.98 -17.42 9.58
N GLU A 21 37.44 -18.65 9.73
CA GLU A 21 37.40 -19.34 11.05
C GLU A 21 38.11 -18.55 12.16
N GLU A 22 39.19 -17.82 11.83
CA GLU A 22 39.89 -16.95 12.78
C GLU A 22 39.05 -15.75 13.19
N ASP A 23 38.24 -15.18 12.28
CA ASP A 23 37.35 -14.05 12.55
C ASP A 23 36.19 -14.48 13.46
N VAL A 24 35.72 -15.72 13.30
CA VAL A 24 34.67 -16.30 14.17
C VAL A 24 35.19 -16.44 15.62
N VAL A 25 36.43 -16.89 15.79
CA VAL A 25 37.03 -16.99 17.13
C VAL A 25 37.22 -15.59 17.75
N ARG A 26 37.76 -14.65 16.99
CA ARG A 26 37.95 -13.25 17.43
C ARG A 26 36.62 -12.57 17.80
N GLY A 27 35.57 -12.79 17.00
CA GLY A 27 34.22 -12.25 17.28
C GLY A 27 33.65 -12.79 18.57
N ARG A 28 33.79 -14.08 18.83
CA ARG A 28 33.34 -14.72 20.06
C ARG A 28 34.10 -14.19 21.29
N ASP A 29 35.41 -14.08 21.20
CA ASP A 29 36.25 -13.59 22.29
C ASP A 29 35.97 -12.11 22.58
N LEU A 30 35.70 -11.32 21.55
CA LEU A 30 35.34 -9.91 21.69
C LEU A 30 33.99 -9.74 22.39
N ILE A 31 32.99 -10.52 22.01
CA ILE A 31 31.66 -10.50 22.64
C ILE A 31 31.74 -10.96 24.11
N ALA A 32 32.60 -11.93 24.42
CA ALA A 32 32.79 -12.42 25.79
C ALA A 32 33.56 -11.44 26.69
N SER A 33 34.46 -10.63 26.12
CA SER A 33 35.35 -9.73 26.88
C SER A 33 34.87 -8.29 27.00
N ASP A 34 34.01 -7.80 26.07
CA ASP A 34 33.56 -6.42 26.03
C ASP A 34 32.04 -6.32 26.11
N ALA A 35 31.54 -5.66 27.15
CA ALA A 35 30.11 -5.48 27.39
C ALA A 35 29.39 -4.65 26.30
N GLU A 36 30.11 -3.78 25.59
CA GLU A 36 29.55 -3.00 24.48
C GLU A 36 29.43 -3.85 23.21
N ALA A 37 30.37 -4.78 23.00
CA ALA A 37 30.30 -5.77 21.95
C ALA A 37 29.12 -6.75 22.15
N ALA A 38 28.90 -7.21 23.38
CA ALA A 38 27.76 -8.03 23.74
C ALA A 38 26.43 -7.31 23.46
N ARG A 39 26.30 -6.03 23.87
CA ARG A 39 25.09 -5.24 23.60
C ARG A 39 24.82 -5.03 22.11
N LEU A 40 25.87 -4.83 21.31
CA LEU A 40 25.74 -4.71 19.86
C LEU A 40 25.23 -6.02 19.25
N TYR A 41 25.77 -7.15 19.69
CA TYR A 41 25.36 -8.49 19.24
C TYR A 41 23.89 -8.78 19.63
N ASP A 42 23.51 -8.55 20.89
CA ASP A 42 22.12 -8.72 21.36
C ASP A 42 21.14 -7.80 20.61
N GLY A 43 21.56 -6.58 20.32
CA GLY A 43 20.78 -5.63 19.51
C GLY A 43 20.56 -6.12 18.07
N LEU A 44 21.57 -6.71 17.44
CA LEU A 44 21.46 -7.31 16.12
C LEU A 44 20.54 -8.54 16.16
N GLU A 45 20.72 -9.41 17.16
CA GLU A 45 19.89 -10.61 17.33
C GLU A 45 18.43 -10.24 17.54
N SER A 46 18.11 -9.31 18.44
CA SER A 46 16.73 -8.87 18.70
C SER A 46 16.06 -8.22 17.51
N THR A 47 16.83 -7.47 16.70
CA THR A 47 16.28 -6.74 15.53
C THR A 47 16.10 -7.67 14.31
N LEU A 48 17.00 -8.63 14.14
CA LEU A 48 17.03 -9.48 12.94
C LEU A 48 16.30 -10.81 13.11
N THR A 49 16.03 -11.26 14.35
CA THR A 49 15.23 -12.45 14.62
C THR A 49 13.82 -12.35 14.03
N GLU A 50 13.26 -11.14 13.93
CA GLU A 50 11.99 -10.93 13.24
C GLU A 50 12.05 -11.28 11.74
N LEU A 51 13.23 -11.14 11.11
CA LEU A 51 13.43 -11.51 9.71
C LEU A 51 13.48 -13.04 9.48
N ASP A 52 13.90 -13.82 10.50
CA ASP A 52 13.91 -15.27 10.44
C ASP A 52 12.50 -15.88 10.37
N SER A 53 11.49 -15.11 10.77
CA SER A 53 10.07 -15.51 10.65
C SER A 53 9.54 -15.40 9.22
N ILE A 54 10.27 -14.75 8.30
CA ILE A 54 9.90 -14.64 6.90
C ILE A 54 10.09 -16.01 6.23
N LYS A 55 8.98 -16.64 5.85
CA LYS A 55 9.00 -17.90 5.10
C LYS A 55 9.80 -17.71 3.82
N TYR A 56 10.86 -18.49 3.71
CA TYR A 56 11.74 -18.53 2.53
C TYR A 56 10.92 -19.02 1.34
N GLU A 57 10.61 -18.14 0.40
CA GLU A 57 10.14 -18.58 -0.91
C GLU A 57 11.35 -19.10 -1.71
N PRO A 58 11.27 -20.31 -2.25
CA PRO A 58 12.37 -20.83 -3.07
C PRO A 58 12.60 -19.90 -4.25
N CYS A 59 13.86 -19.54 -4.43
CA CYS A 59 14.29 -18.68 -5.52
C CYS A 59 13.91 -19.34 -6.87
N PRO A 60 13.26 -18.63 -7.81
CA PRO A 60 12.99 -19.19 -9.13
C PRO A 60 14.27 -19.68 -9.81
N ASP A 61 14.26 -20.88 -10.37
CA ASP A 61 15.43 -21.53 -10.98
C ASP A 61 16.13 -20.68 -12.05
N ASN A 62 15.40 -19.76 -12.67
CA ASN A 62 15.91 -18.85 -13.70
C ASN A 62 16.29 -17.45 -13.20
N LEU A 63 16.27 -17.18 -11.87
CA LEU A 63 16.56 -15.85 -11.32
C LEU A 63 17.97 -15.37 -11.66
N ALA A 64 18.95 -16.26 -11.63
CA ALA A 64 20.32 -15.93 -11.99
C ALA A 64 20.43 -15.46 -13.44
N GLU A 65 19.78 -16.15 -14.38
CA GLU A 65 19.76 -15.79 -15.79
C GLU A 65 19.06 -14.46 -16.04
N LEU A 66 17.90 -14.24 -15.41
CA LEU A 66 17.16 -12.98 -15.49
C LEU A 66 17.94 -11.81 -14.91
N THR A 67 18.67 -12.05 -13.80
CA THR A 67 19.52 -11.04 -13.17
C THR A 67 20.70 -10.69 -14.07
N ILE A 68 21.38 -11.69 -14.65
CA ILE A 68 22.49 -11.50 -15.58
C ILE A 68 22.02 -10.80 -16.85
N ALA A 69 20.85 -11.15 -17.40
CA ALA A 69 20.27 -10.49 -18.56
C ALA A 69 19.98 -9.00 -18.27
N LYS A 70 19.41 -8.71 -17.10
CA LYS A 70 19.10 -7.35 -16.65
C LYS A 70 20.37 -6.52 -16.40
N LEU A 71 21.40 -7.12 -15.80
CA LEU A 71 22.71 -6.48 -15.61
C LEU A 71 23.41 -6.20 -16.96
N LYS A 72 23.35 -7.12 -17.93
CA LYS A 72 23.88 -6.89 -19.28
C LYS A 72 23.17 -5.74 -19.98
N LEU A 73 21.83 -5.64 -19.83
CA LEU A 73 21.03 -4.56 -20.40
C LEU A 73 21.40 -3.19 -19.78
N VAL A 74 21.57 -3.13 -18.47
CA VAL A 74 22.02 -1.92 -17.75
C VAL A 74 23.46 -1.58 -18.12
N ALA A 75 24.35 -2.55 -18.19
CA ALA A 75 25.74 -2.33 -18.58
C ALA A 75 25.89 -1.84 -20.03
N SER A 76 25.03 -2.30 -20.94
CA SER A 76 25.01 -1.82 -22.34
C SER A 76 24.49 -0.39 -22.45
N SER A 77 23.48 -0.01 -21.63
CA SER A 77 22.98 1.37 -21.56
C SER A 77 23.98 2.32 -20.87
N CYS A 78 24.73 1.83 -19.88
CA CYS A 78 25.79 2.62 -19.23
C CYS A 78 27.01 2.85 -20.13
N ARG A 79 27.37 1.93 -21.03
CA ARG A 79 28.49 2.12 -21.95
C ARG A 79 28.30 3.32 -22.90
N THR A 80 27.06 3.56 -23.35
CA THR A 80 26.73 4.75 -24.15
C THR A 80 26.78 6.05 -23.33
N GLY A 81 26.50 5.99 -22.04
CA GLY A 81 26.57 7.12 -21.13
C GLY A 81 28.03 7.45 -20.71
N GLN A 82 28.85 6.43 -20.45
CA GLN A 82 30.26 6.60 -20.03
C GLN A 82 31.12 7.24 -21.12
N SER A 83 30.94 6.85 -22.38
CA SER A 83 31.69 7.47 -23.48
C SER A 83 31.40 8.97 -23.67
N ASN A 84 30.17 9.39 -23.36
CA ASN A 84 29.79 10.79 -23.40
C ASN A 84 30.30 11.56 -22.16
N LEU A 85 30.32 10.93 -21.00
CA LEU A 85 30.84 11.52 -19.76
C LEU A 85 32.37 11.69 -19.84
N GLU A 86 33.10 10.70 -20.33
CA GLU A 86 34.54 10.77 -20.55
C GLU A 86 34.92 11.85 -21.58
N ARG A 87 34.12 11.99 -22.65
CA ARG A 87 34.31 13.08 -23.63
C ARG A 87 34.04 14.46 -23.03
N LEU A 88 33.02 14.59 -22.17
CA LEU A 88 32.73 15.84 -21.47
C LEU A 88 33.83 16.18 -20.46
N ILE A 89 34.31 15.20 -19.69
CA ILE A 89 35.43 15.39 -18.74
C ILE A 89 36.72 15.76 -19.49
N ALA A 90 37.03 15.09 -20.58
CA ALA A 90 38.20 15.41 -21.39
C ALA A 90 38.13 16.82 -22.04
N ALA A 91 36.93 17.21 -22.51
CA ALA A 91 36.67 18.55 -23.04
C ALA A 91 36.80 19.65 -21.98
N GLU A 92 36.35 19.36 -20.74
CA GLU A 92 36.48 20.26 -19.60
C GLU A 92 37.93 20.36 -19.15
N GLN A 93 38.67 19.25 -19.08
CA GLN A 93 40.10 19.23 -18.75
C GLN A 93 40.96 19.99 -19.76
N GLN A 94 40.64 19.94 -21.05
CA GLN A 94 41.30 20.75 -22.08
C GLN A 94 41.05 22.24 -21.91
N LYS A 95 39.89 22.68 -21.43
CA LYS A 95 39.61 24.09 -21.12
C LYS A 95 40.47 24.61 -19.96
N PHE A 96 40.81 23.75 -18.99
CA PHE A 96 41.67 24.11 -17.85
C PHE A 96 43.18 24.05 -18.15
N ALA A 97 43.61 23.35 -19.21
CA ALA A 97 45.02 23.22 -19.58
C ALA A 97 45.61 24.45 -20.28
N PHE A 98 44.80 25.45 -20.65
CA PHE A 98 45.25 26.63 -21.42
C PHE A 98 45.18 27.97 -20.65
N THR A 99 45.19 27.95 -19.33
CA THR A 99 45.33 29.18 -18.55
C THR A 99 46.77 29.32 -18.08
N PRO A 100 47.56 30.30 -18.63
CA PRO A 100 48.86 30.59 -18.06
C PRO A 100 48.63 31.06 -16.62
N ALA A 101 49.54 30.63 -15.73
CA ALA A 101 49.51 30.89 -14.30
C ALA A 101 49.26 32.37 -13.98
N ALA A 102 48.00 32.78 -13.96
CA ALA A 102 47.63 34.06 -13.37
C ALA A 102 47.90 33.96 -11.87
N GLN A 103 48.66 34.86 -11.35
CA GLN A 103 49.01 34.99 -9.94
C GLN A 103 47.75 34.81 -9.08
N VAL A 104 47.75 33.75 -8.29
CA VAL A 104 46.67 33.46 -7.33
C VAL A 104 46.63 34.60 -6.33
N ARG A 105 45.77 35.58 -6.59
CA ARG A 105 45.34 36.53 -5.57
C ARG A 105 44.76 35.68 -4.44
N LYS A 106 45.42 35.68 -3.29
CA LYS A 106 44.93 35.05 -2.07
C LYS A 106 43.59 35.67 -1.73
N SER A 107 42.50 35.09 -2.19
CA SER A 107 41.14 35.47 -1.75
C SER A 107 41.02 35.22 -0.25
N PRO A 108 40.40 36.12 0.51
CA PRO A 108 40.29 35.97 1.96
C PRO A 108 39.64 34.61 2.29
N VAL A 109 40.22 33.88 3.22
CA VAL A 109 39.87 32.52 3.62
C VAL A 109 38.38 32.40 3.96
N PHE A 110 37.75 33.51 4.35
CA PHE A 110 36.32 33.63 4.63
C PHE A 110 35.42 33.40 3.38
N LEU A 111 35.79 34.00 2.23
CA LEU A 111 35.01 33.82 0.99
C LEU A 111 35.08 32.39 0.46
N ARG A 112 36.21 31.72 0.60
CA ARG A 112 36.39 30.33 0.15
C ARG A 112 35.49 29.37 0.98
N LYS A 113 35.47 29.52 2.29
CA LYS A 113 34.57 28.76 3.17
C LYS A 113 33.09 29.02 2.87
N PHE A 114 32.74 30.26 2.50
CA PHE A 114 31.37 30.59 2.12
C PHE A 114 30.96 29.89 0.82
N TYR A 115 31.80 29.86 -0.21
CA TYR A 115 31.52 29.12 -1.43
C TYR A 115 31.45 27.61 -1.23
N ASP A 116 32.30 27.05 -0.37
CA ASP A 116 32.26 25.62 -0.03
C ASP A 116 30.92 25.24 0.67
N ILE A 117 30.43 26.07 1.58
CA ILE A 117 29.15 25.91 2.24
C ILE A 117 27.98 26.05 1.25
N MET A 118 28.05 27.06 0.36
CA MET A 118 27.00 27.25 -0.66
C MET A 118 26.98 26.10 -1.66
N ALA A 119 28.10 25.56 -2.06
CA ALA A 119 28.18 24.40 -2.94
C ALA A 119 27.64 23.14 -2.27
N ALA A 120 27.94 22.92 -0.99
CA ALA A 120 27.39 21.82 -0.23
C ALA A 120 25.86 21.96 -0.05
N ALA A 121 25.39 23.16 0.26
CA ALA A 121 23.93 23.41 0.36
C ALA A 121 23.21 23.19 -0.98
N ALA A 122 23.79 23.65 -2.08
CA ALA A 122 23.25 23.43 -3.42
C ALA A 122 23.17 21.93 -3.77
N ALA A 123 24.22 21.16 -3.44
CA ALA A 123 24.23 19.72 -3.64
C ALA A 123 23.13 19.00 -2.83
N VAL A 124 22.93 19.39 -1.56
CA VAL A 124 21.86 18.85 -0.72
C VAL A 124 20.49 19.16 -1.29
N VAL A 125 20.26 20.39 -1.75
CA VAL A 125 18.98 20.79 -2.38
C VAL A 125 18.71 20.00 -3.66
N LEU A 126 19.73 19.80 -4.50
CA LEU A 126 19.60 18.99 -5.73
C LEU A 126 19.28 17.52 -5.42
N ILE A 127 20.00 16.92 -4.46
CA ILE A 127 19.74 15.54 -4.04
C ILE A 127 18.34 15.43 -3.45
N ALA A 128 17.94 16.33 -2.57
CA ALA A 128 16.61 16.35 -1.98
C ALA A 128 15.53 16.54 -3.06
N GLY A 129 15.76 17.44 -4.01
CA GLY A 129 14.81 17.72 -5.10
C GLY A 129 14.52 16.51 -6.00
N VAL A 130 15.49 15.61 -6.16
CA VAL A 130 15.31 14.35 -6.91
C VAL A 130 14.79 13.22 -6.00
N ALA A 131 15.34 13.11 -4.79
CA ALA A 131 15.02 12.00 -3.89
C ALA A 131 13.57 12.06 -3.38
N PHE A 132 13.07 13.23 -2.98
CA PHE A 132 11.71 13.36 -2.43
C PHE A 132 10.60 12.90 -3.38
N PRO A 133 10.51 13.34 -4.64
CA PRO A 133 9.48 12.89 -5.56
C PRO A 133 9.61 11.39 -5.88
N THR A 134 10.83 10.86 -5.93
CA THR A 134 11.09 9.44 -6.18
C THR A 134 10.58 8.58 -5.03
N PHE A 135 10.91 8.93 -3.79
CA PHE A 135 10.39 8.21 -2.61
C PHE A 135 8.87 8.30 -2.49
N ALA A 136 8.28 9.46 -2.77
CA ALA A 136 6.82 9.62 -2.75
C ALA A 136 6.14 8.72 -3.80
N SER A 137 6.68 8.61 -5.00
CA SER A 137 6.15 7.74 -6.05
C SER A 137 6.32 6.25 -5.72
N MET A 138 7.47 5.85 -5.19
CA MET A 138 7.73 4.48 -4.74
C MET A 138 6.78 4.07 -3.62
N ARG A 139 6.58 4.94 -2.62
CA ARG A 139 5.63 4.71 -1.53
C ARG A 139 4.20 4.55 -2.05
N ALA A 140 3.76 5.42 -2.97
CA ALA A 140 2.43 5.33 -3.56
C ALA A 140 2.25 4.03 -4.36
N HIS A 141 3.29 3.59 -5.08
CA HIS A 141 3.29 2.33 -5.80
C HIS A 141 3.20 1.12 -4.84
N SER A 142 4.05 1.10 -3.80
CA SER A 142 4.03 0.04 -2.78
C SER A 142 2.67 -0.07 -2.09
N GLN A 143 2.07 1.05 -1.70
CA GLN A 143 0.73 1.06 -1.10
C GLN A 143 -0.34 0.50 -2.04
N ARG A 144 -0.25 0.79 -3.35
CA ARG A 144 -1.16 0.25 -4.36
C ARG A 144 -1.03 -1.26 -4.49
N VAL A 145 0.21 -1.77 -4.61
CA VAL A 145 0.48 -3.21 -4.73
C VAL A 145 0.03 -3.96 -3.47
N ALA A 146 0.30 -3.41 -2.28
CA ALA A 146 -0.18 -4.00 -1.03
C ALA A 146 -1.72 -4.07 -0.96
N CYS A 147 -2.40 -3.02 -1.44
CA CYS A 147 -3.85 -2.99 -1.52
C CYS A 147 -4.39 -4.02 -2.53
N GLU A 148 -3.75 -4.14 -3.70
CA GLU A 148 -4.05 -5.15 -4.71
C GLU A 148 -3.95 -6.57 -4.15
N ALA A 149 -2.86 -6.86 -3.41
CA ALA A 149 -2.66 -8.14 -2.74
C ALA A 149 -3.76 -8.42 -1.69
N ASN A 150 -4.15 -7.42 -0.89
CA ASN A 150 -5.24 -7.56 0.07
C ASN A 150 -6.57 -7.87 -0.63
N MET A 151 -6.89 -7.17 -1.72
CA MET A 151 -8.09 -7.46 -2.52
C MET A 151 -8.07 -8.87 -3.10
N GLY A 152 -6.93 -9.33 -3.60
CA GLY A 152 -6.77 -10.71 -4.07
C GLY A 152 -7.05 -11.75 -2.99
N ARG A 153 -6.56 -11.51 -1.75
CA ARG A 153 -6.86 -12.38 -0.60
C ARG A 153 -8.35 -12.40 -0.26
N ILE A 154 -9.01 -11.25 -0.28
CA ILE A 154 -10.46 -11.15 -0.06
C ILE A 154 -11.22 -11.90 -1.17
N GLY A 155 -10.80 -11.76 -2.44
CA GLY A 155 -11.39 -12.49 -3.56
C GLY A 155 -11.26 -14.02 -3.42
N GLN A 156 -10.10 -14.51 -2.99
CA GLN A 156 -9.88 -15.93 -2.68
C GLN A 156 -10.75 -16.39 -1.52
N ALA A 157 -10.90 -15.57 -0.46
CA ALA A 157 -11.75 -15.85 0.68
C ALA A 157 -13.23 -15.94 0.27
N PHE A 158 -13.72 -15.04 -0.58
CA PHE A 158 -15.08 -15.13 -1.14
C PHE A 158 -15.27 -16.42 -1.95
N SER A 159 -14.31 -16.78 -2.78
CA SER A 159 -14.36 -18.01 -3.59
C SER A 159 -14.41 -19.25 -2.70
N SER A 160 -13.65 -19.26 -1.60
CA SER A 160 -13.68 -20.35 -0.61
C SER A 160 -15.01 -20.39 0.13
N LEU A 161 -15.52 -19.26 0.60
CA LEU A 161 -16.82 -19.16 1.27
C LEU A 161 -17.97 -19.67 0.39
N ILE A 162 -17.97 -19.30 -0.91
CA ILE A 162 -18.98 -19.75 -1.87
C ILE A 162 -18.91 -21.27 -2.05
N ARG A 163 -17.69 -21.82 -2.20
CA ARG A 163 -17.47 -23.26 -2.39
C ARG A 163 -17.94 -24.07 -1.19
N ASP A 164 -17.63 -23.58 0.02
CA ASP A 164 -17.92 -24.31 1.26
C ASP A 164 -19.41 -24.23 1.66
N ASN A 165 -20.10 -23.18 1.24
CA ASN A 165 -21.52 -22.96 1.56
C ASN A 165 -22.48 -23.14 0.36
N GLU A 166 -21.98 -23.61 -0.80
CA GLU A 166 -22.70 -23.79 -2.06
C GLU A 166 -23.38 -22.53 -2.62
N ARG A 167 -23.49 -21.47 -1.82
CA ARG A 167 -24.04 -20.16 -2.20
C ARG A 167 -23.41 -19.04 -1.39
N LEU A 168 -23.13 -17.92 -2.03
CA LEU A 168 -23.03 -16.65 -1.33
C LEU A 168 -24.45 -16.28 -0.89
N THR A 169 -24.82 -16.60 0.34
CA THR A 169 -26.06 -16.08 0.90
C THR A 169 -25.90 -14.58 1.05
N GLY A 170 -26.36 -13.84 0.03
CA GLY A 170 -26.43 -12.38 0.10
C GLY A 170 -27.19 -12.00 1.37
N VAL A 171 -26.64 -11.09 2.14
CA VAL A 171 -27.37 -10.53 3.27
C VAL A 171 -28.48 -9.68 2.68
N LYS A 172 -29.72 -10.15 2.76
CA LYS A 172 -30.87 -9.34 2.39
C LYS A 172 -30.90 -8.13 3.30
N LEU A 173 -30.68 -6.95 2.71
CA LEU A 173 -30.82 -5.73 3.47
C LEU A 173 -32.29 -5.57 3.90
N THR A 174 -32.48 -5.14 5.15
CA THR A 174 -33.83 -4.83 5.66
C THR A 174 -34.44 -3.71 4.81
N ALA A 175 -35.66 -3.90 4.33
CA ALA A 175 -36.33 -2.94 3.50
C ALA A 175 -36.36 -1.55 4.17
N GLY A 176 -35.97 -0.52 3.41
CA GLY A 176 -35.89 0.86 3.90
C GLY A 176 -34.69 1.18 4.79
N SER A 177 -33.80 0.23 5.03
CA SER A 177 -32.56 0.46 5.78
C SER A 177 -31.45 0.93 4.86
N PRO A 178 -30.75 2.04 5.17
CA PRO A 178 -29.64 2.47 4.34
C PRO A 178 -28.50 1.47 4.35
N TRP A 179 -28.03 1.02 3.15
CA TRP A 179 -26.92 0.08 2.99
C TRP A 179 -25.57 0.65 3.46
N TRP A 180 -25.45 1.94 3.68
CA TRP A 180 -24.25 2.58 4.22
C TRP A 180 -24.13 2.55 5.74
N LYS A 181 -25.10 1.99 6.46
CA LYS A 181 -25.05 1.83 7.92
C LYS A 181 -24.06 0.73 8.32
N ILE A 182 -22.77 1.07 8.27
CA ILE A 182 -21.71 0.20 8.78
C ILE A 182 -21.67 0.32 10.29
N GLY A 183 -21.55 -0.80 10.95
CA GLY A 183 -21.51 -0.92 12.41
C GLY A 183 -22.42 -2.03 12.88
N ASP A 184 -22.09 -2.63 14.03
CA ASP A 184 -22.93 -3.67 14.59
C ASP A 184 -24.27 -3.10 15.05
N GLN A 185 -25.31 -3.44 14.33
CA GLN A 185 -26.70 -3.04 14.62
C GLN A 185 -27.55 -4.26 15.03
N GLY A 186 -26.91 -5.25 15.62
CA GLY A 186 -27.54 -6.51 16.02
C GLY A 186 -27.83 -7.43 14.84
N SER A 187 -28.77 -8.35 15.00
CA SER A 187 -29.10 -9.40 14.01
C SER A 187 -29.74 -8.87 12.72
N GLN A 188 -30.29 -7.65 12.75
CA GLN A 188 -30.98 -7.04 11.60
C GLN A 188 -29.99 -6.66 10.49
N PRO A 189 -30.10 -7.18 9.25
CA PRO A 189 -29.19 -6.87 8.17
C PRO A 189 -29.46 -5.46 7.63
N GLN A 190 -28.60 -4.51 8.01
CA GLN A 190 -28.74 -3.10 7.67
C GLN A 190 -27.53 -2.52 6.92
N SER A 191 -26.51 -3.35 6.64
CA SER A 191 -25.27 -2.92 6.02
C SER A 191 -24.84 -3.89 4.93
N ASN A 192 -24.28 -3.35 3.85
CA ASN A 192 -23.72 -4.12 2.76
C ASN A 192 -22.44 -4.87 3.17
N THR A 193 -21.71 -4.38 4.19
CA THR A 193 -20.43 -4.94 4.64
C THR A 193 -20.57 -6.25 5.43
N ARG A 194 -21.77 -6.63 5.84
CA ARG A 194 -22.03 -7.88 6.59
C ARG A 194 -21.56 -9.14 5.85
N VAL A 195 -21.68 -9.15 4.51
CA VAL A 195 -21.18 -10.27 3.71
C VAL A 195 -19.67 -10.41 3.87
N ALA A 196 -18.94 -9.29 3.80
CA ALA A 196 -17.50 -9.26 4.01
C ALA A 196 -17.11 -9.61 5.46
N TRP A 197 -17.94 -9.24 6.44
CA TRP A 197 -17.75 -9.62 7.84
C TRP A 197 -17.79 -11.13 8.07
N GLN A 198 -18.60 -11.87 7.29
CA GLN A 198 -18.64 -13.34 7.38
C GLN A 198 -17.28 -13.98 7.09
N LEU A 199 -16.46 -13.37 6.20
CA LEU A 199 -15.12 -13.87 5.91
C LEU A 199 -14.21 -13.85 7.15
N ILE A 200 -14.34 -12.82 8.00
CA ILE A 200 -13.60 -12.72 9.26
C ILE A 200 -14.16 -13.71 10.28
N LYS A 201 -15.48 -13.78 10.43
CA LYS A 201 -16.12 -14.69 11.41
C LYS A 201 -15.82 -16.15 11.17
N GLN A 202 -15.57 -16.55 9.93
CA GLN A 202 -15.29 -17.93 9.53
C GLN A 202 -13.81 -18.18 9.25
N ASP A 203 -12.93 -17.27 9.69
CA ASP A 203 -11.46 -17.37 9.58
C ASP A 203 -10.92 -17.53 8.15
N TYR A 204 -11.66 -17.10 7.12
CA TYR A 204 -11.16 -17.10 5.75
C TYR A 204 -10.10 -16.03 5.50
N VAL A 205 -10.17 -14.91 6.24
CA VAL A 205 -9.26 -13.78 6.07
C VAL A 205 -9.13 -12.98 7.37
N SER A 206 -7.94 -12.44 7.62
CA SER A 206 -7.70 -11.61 8.80
C SER A 206 -8.29 -10.20 8.65
N PRO A 207 -8.70 -9.54 9.75
CA PRO A 207 -9.29 -8.20 9.73
C PRO A 207 -8.41 -7.13 9.07
N GLU A 208 -7.08 -7.24 9.22
CA GLU A 208 -6.11 -6.29 8.67
C GLU A 208 -6.19 -6.21 7.14
N THR A 209 -6.61 -7.31 6.50
CA THR A 209 -6.75 -7.41 5.04
C THR A 209 -7.80 -6.42 4.51
N PHE A 210 -8.77 -6.00 5.35
CA PHE A 210 -9.79 -5.01 4.97
C PHE A 210 -9.31 -3.56 5.04
N ILE A 211 -8.05 -3.34 5.43
CA ILE A 211 -7.45 -2.02 5.48
C ILE A 211 -6.51 -1.81 4.30
N CYS A 212 -6.83 -0.82 3.47
CA CYS A 212 -5.93 -0.41 2.40
C CYS A 212 -4.73 0.36 2.96
N ALA A 213 -3.52 -0.01 2.56
CA ALA A 213 -2.28 0.67 2.97
C ALA A 213 -2.23 2.16 2.59
N GLY A 214 -3.05 2.59 1.62
CA GLY A 214 -3.21 3.99 1.23
C GLY A 214 -4.26 4.76 2.02
N HIS A 215 -5.09 4.10 2.81
CA HIS A 215 -6.16 4.72 3.59
C HIS A 215 -5.64 5.25 4.92
N LYS A 216 -5.45 6.58 5.03
CA LYS A 216 -4.85 7.23 6.21
C LYS A 216 -5.66 7.10 7.51
N GLY A 217 -6.96 6.84 7.41
CA GLY A 217 -7.87 6.71 8.56
C GLY A 217 -8.28 5.28 8.87
N GLY A 218 -7.78 4.30 8.09
CA GLY A 218 -8.11 2.89 8.29
C GLY A 218 -7.49 2.33 9.56
N GLN A 219 -8.27 1.60 10.33
CA GLN A 219 -7.83 0.92 11.56
C GLN A 219 -8.33 -0.53 11.54
N PRO A 220 -7.45 -1.53 11.76
CA PRO A 220 -7.90 -2.92 11.85
C PRO A 220 -8.83 -3.10 13.06
N VAL A 221 -9.70 -4.10 12.97
CA VAL A 221 -10.55 -4.51 14.10
C VAL A 221 -9.66 -5.01 15.23
N SER A 222 -9.87 -4.50 16.43
CA SER A 222 -9.05 -4.91 17.58
C SER A 222 -9.41 -6.33 18.06
N PRO A 223 -8.46 -7.06 18.70
CA PRO A 223 -8.74 -8.38 19.26
C PRO A 223 -9.92 -8.38 20.24
N GLN A 224 -10.10 -7.31 21.03
CA GLN A 224 -11.23 -7.17 21.95
C GLN A 224 -12.58 -7.08 21.23
N GLN A 225 -12.62 -6.45 20.05
CA GLN A 225 -13.82 -6.37 19.22
C GLN A 225 -14.13 -7.71 18.53
N LEU A 226 -13.10 -8.50 18.19
CA LEU A 226 -13.28 -9.82 17.60
C LEU A 226 -13.92 -10.84 18.55
N ILE A 227 -13.66 -10.72 19.86
CA ILE A 227 -14.26 -11.58 20.89
C ILE A 227 -15.78 -11.29 21.04
N GLN A 228 -16.23 -10.09 20.67
CA GLN A 228 -17.63 -9.74 20.69
C GLN A 228 -18.38 -10.47 19.56
N GLN A 229 -19.60 -10.91 19.83
CA GLN A 229 -20.44 -11.56 18.81
C GLN A 229 -21.03 -10.52 17.85
N LEU A 230 -20.17 -9.80 17.15
CA LEU A 230 -20.57 -8.78 16.20
C LEU A 230 -21.15 -9.41 14.92
N HIS A 231 -22.08 -8.69 14.29
CA HIS A 231 -22.72 -9.08 13.05
C HIS A 231 -22.21 -8.30 11.84
N ASP A 232 -21.36 -7.29 12.07
CA ASP A 232 -20.77 -6.42 11.06
C ASP A 232 -19.45 -5.82 11.56
N PHE A 233 -18.71 -5.14 10.70
CA PHE A 233 -17.55 -4.33 11.13
C PHE A 233 -17.98 -3.34 12.21
N PRO A 234 -17.18 -3.16 13.27
CA PRO A 234 -17.53 -2.25 14.37
C PRO A 234 -17.72 -0.81 13.92
N CYS A 235 -16.88 -0.36 12.99
CA CYS A 235 -16.88 1.00 12.47
C CYS A 235 -16.48 1.05 11.00
N ARG A 236 -16.82 2.17 10.35
CA ARG A 236 -16.40 2.44 8.98
C ARG A 236 -14.87 2.52 8.82
N SER A 237 -14.15 2.98 9.83
CA SER A 237 -12.68 2.98 9.85
C SER A 237 -12.07 1.58 9.77
N ASN A 238 -12.84 0.54 10.08
CA ASN A 238 -12.39 -0.85 10.00
C ASN A 238 -12.48 -1.46 8.59
N ILE A 239 -12.92 -0.69 7.60
CA ILE A 239 -13.03 -1.16 6.22
C ILE A 239 -12.65 -0.05 5.23
N SER A 240 -11.78 -0.36 4.30
CA SER A 240 -11.25 0.59 3.31
C SER A 240 -11.76 0.34 1.90
N TYR A 241 -12.71 -0.56 1.74
CA TYR A 241 -13.21 -1.02 0.45
C TYR A 241 -14.70 -0.80 0.31
N SER A 242 -15.17 -0.80 -0.93
CA SER A 242 -16.58 -0.76 -1.30
C SER A 242 -16.93 -2.04 -2.05
N PHE A 243 -18.11 -2.57 -1.76
CA PHE A 243 -18.60 -3.85 -2.27
C PHE A 243 -19.83 -3.64 -3.13
N MET A 244 -20.01 -4.52 -4.09
CA MET A 244 -21.23 -4.57 -4.89
C MET A 244 -22.42 -4.89 -3.98
N ILE A 245 -23.53 -4.22 -4.18
CA ILE A 245 -24.78 -4.58 -3.52
C ILE A 245 -25.25 -5.91 -4.10
N ILE A 246 -25.34 -6.92 -3.23
CA ILE A 246 -25.85 -8.25 -3.60
C ILE A 246 -27.37 -8.21 -3.49
N CYS A 247 -28.04 -8.00 -4.62
CA CYS A 247 -29.50 -8.11 -4.72
C CYS A 247 -29.90 -9.56 -5.05
N ASP A 248 -31.08 -9.98 -4.60
CA ASP A 248 -31.66 -11.31 -4.91
C ASP A 248 -31.76 -11.64 -6.41
N GLN A 249 -31.76 -10.59 -7.26
CA GLN A 249 -31.83 -10.70 -8.73
C GLN A 249 -30.48 -11.00 -9.39
N MET A 250 -29.41 -11.07 -8.62
CA MET A 250 -28.13 -11.50 -9.15
C MET A 250 -28.17 -13.01 -9.37
N GLY A 251 -28.65 -13.41 -10.54
CA GLY A 251 -28.51 -14.77 -11.03
C GLY A 251 -27.08 -15.26 -10.88
N SER A 252 -26.88 -16.57 -10.87
CA SER A 252 -25.61 -17.20 -10.58
C SER A 252 -24.44 -16.42 -11.18
N MET A 253 -23.38 -16.24 -10.43
CA MET A 253 -22.15 -15.57 -10.90
C MET A 253 -21.43 -16.38 -11.99
N GLU A 254 -21.98 -17.56 -12.34
CA GLU A 254 -21.47 -18.43 -13.39
C GLU A 254 -21.49 -17.72 -14.74
N GLY A 255 -20.36 -17.67 -15.39
CA GLY A 255 -20.20 -17.08 -16.73
C GLY A 255 -19.88 -15.58 -16.78
N LYS A 256 -19.85 -14.86 -15.65
CA LYS A 256 -19.57 -13.41 -15.61
C LYS A 256 -18.18 -13.09 -15.02
N SER A 257 -17.14 -13.68 -15.57
CA SER A 257 -15.76 -13.59 -15.03
C SER A 257 -15.25 -12.16 -14.82
N ARG A 258 -15.66 -11.20 -15.61
CA ARG A 258 -15.25 -9.79 -15.54
C ARG A 258 -16.24 -8.85 -14.84
N ARG A 259 -17.15 -9.36 -14.02
CA ARG A 259 -18.00 -8.52 -13.19
C ARG A 259 -17.20 -8.01 -11.98
N ILE A 260 -17.29 -6.71 -11.71
CA ILE A 260 -16.64 -6.09 -10.56
C ILE A 260 -17.46 -6.37 -9.31
N ILE A 261 -16.84 -6.90 -8.26
CA ILE A 261 -17.47 -7.22 -6.98
C ILE A 261 -17.00 -6.33 -5.84
N MET A 262 -15.82 -5.73 -5.96
CA MET A 262 -15.24 -4.88 -4.93
C MET A 262 -14.30 -3.85 -5.56
N SER A 263 -14.14 -2.71 -4.92
CA SER A 263 -13.10 -1.72 -5.24
C SER A 263 -12.55 -1.05 -4.00
N ASP A 264 -11.52 -0.24 -4.19
CA ASP A 264 -11.16 0.79 -3.22
C ASP A 264 -12.37 1.67 -2.88
N MET A 265 -12.31 2.34 -1.72
CA MET A 265 -13.40 3.13 -1.15
C MET A 265 -14.08 4.06 -2.17
N ASN A 266 -15.40 3.99 -2.26
CA ASN A 266 -16.23 4.88 -3.05
C ASN A 266 -16.14 6.32 -2.51
N PRO A 267 -15.70 7.29 -3.32
CA PRO A 267 -15.51 8.69 -2.89
C PRO A 267 -16.82 9.40 -2.56
N VAL A 268 -17.95 8.97 -3.14
CA VAL A 268 -19.26 9.62 -2.97
C VAL A 268 -19.73 9.54 -1.52
N PHE A 269 -19.46 8.41 -0.85
CA PHE A 269 -19.93 8.14 0.51
C PHE A 269 -18.86 8.34 1.58
N ARG A 270 -17.75 9.00 1.26
CA ARG A 270 -16.63 9.24 2.20
C ARG A 270 -17.04 10.04 3.44
N ARG A 271 -18.00 10.94 3.31
CA ARG A 271 -18.42 11.87 4.39
C ARG A 271 -19.47 11.31 5.32
N ILE A 272 -19.89 10.07 5.13
CA ILE A 272 -20.82 9.42 6.06
C ILE A 272 -20.10 9.25 7.39
N PRO A 273 -20.67 9.74 8.51
CA PRO A 273 -20.03 9.69 9.83
C PRO A 273 -19.77 8.26 10.30
N GLU A 274 -18.78 8.15 11.18
CA GLU A 274 -18.41 6.89 11.82
C GLU A 274 -19.38 6.51 12.94
N CYS A 275 -19.49 5.20 13.21
CA CYS A 275 -20.26 4.69 14.33
C CYS A 275 -19.84 5.29 15.68
N GLY A 276 -20.77 5.43 16.61
CA GLY A 276 -20.52 5.97 17.94
C GLY A 276 -20.38 7.49 17.99
N ASN A 277 -20.44 8.17 16.85
CA ASN A 277 -20.54 9.61 16.81
C ASN A 277 -22.03 10.01 16.98
N LYS A 278 -22.35 10.90 17.93
CA LYS A 278 -23.72 11.45 18.12
C LYS A 278 -24.30 12.05 16.84
N GLN A 279 -23.45 12.42 15.89
CA GLN A 279 -23.84 12.91 14.57
C GLN A 279 -24.35 11.77 13.66
N TYR A 280 -23.89 10.53 13.86
CA TYR A 280 -24.37 9.35 13.13
C TYR A 280 -25.83 8.97 13.50
N GLU A 281 -26.20 9.10 14.76
CA GLU A 281 -27.60 8.88 15.20
C GLU A 281 -28.56 9.92 14.60
N LYS A 282 -28.09 11.16 14.39
CA LYS A 282 -28.87 12.23 13.72
C LYS A 282 -28.98 12.03 12.22
N LEU A 283 -27.96 11.47 11.56
CA LEU A 283 -27.98 11.12 10.13
C LEU A 283 -29.01 10.05 9.76
N ASN A 284 -29.42 9.26 10.73
CA ASN A 284 -30.36 8.15 10.51
C ASN A 284 -31.73 8.57 10.02
N GLN A 285 -32.06 9.84 10.05
CA GLN A 285 -33.43 10.26 9.72
C GLN A 285 -33.59 11.00 8.39
N PHE A 286 -32.58 11.74 7.87
CA PHE A 286 -32.86 12.68 6.75
C PHE A 286 -31.72 13.04 5.79
N GLU A 287 -30.54 12.40 5.83
CA GLU A 287 -29.48 12.88 4.93
C GLU A 287 -29.48 12.20 3.56
N ARG A 288 -29.63 13.03 2.55
CA ARG A 288 -29.39 12.66 1.16
C ARG A 288 -27.97 13.04 0.78
N VAL A 289 -27.26 12.11 0.17
CA VAL A 289 -25.97 12.41 -0.45
C VAL A 289 -26.23 12.88 -1.87
N LEU A 290 -25.99 14.17 -2.13
CA LEU A 290 -26.12 14.74 -3.47
C LEU A 290 -24.84 14.51 -4.27
N LEU A 291 -24.99 14.01 -5.48
CA LEU A 291 -23.90 13.78 -6.41
C LEU A 291 -23.52 15.10 -7.11
N THR A 292 -22.48 15.76 -6.61
CA THR A 292 -21.94 16.97 -7.21
C THR A 292 -21.03 16.63 -8.41
N ASP A 293 -20.82 17.60 -9.31
CA ASP A 293 -19.89 17.44 -10.45
C ASP A 293 -18.46 17.14 -10.01
N GLN A 294 -18.06 17.60 -8.83
CA GLN A 294 -16.77 17.24 -8.24
C GLN A 294 -16.74 15.77 -7.84
N LEU A 295 -17.78 15.27 -7.19
CA LEU A 295 -17.88 13.84 -6.78
C LEU A 295 -17.95 12.92 -7.99
N LYS A 296 -18.61 13.32 -9.09
CA LYS A 296 -18.66 12.58 -10.35
C LYS A 296 -17.29 12.38 -11.01
N LYS A 297 -16.30 13.22 -10.68
CA LYS A 297 -14.94 13.16 -11.25
C LYS A 297 -13.91 12.53 -10.33
N MET A 298 -14.26 12.25 -9.07
CA MET A 298 -13.32 11.74 -8.08
C MET A 298 -13.16 10.23 -8.21
N SER A 299 -11.91 9.78 -8.25
CA SER A 299 -11.52 8.40 -7.99
C SER A 299 -11.38 8.13 -6.49
N SER A 300 -11.13 6.88 -6.11
CA SER A 300 -11.00 6.50 -4.70
C SER A 300 -9.97 7.35 -3.95
N PRO A 301 -10.28 7.76 -2.70
CA PRO A 301 -9.36 8.50 -1.86
C PRO A 301 -8.17 7.66 -1.35
N ASN A 302 -8.27 6.33 -1.39
CA ASN A 302 -7.26 5.42 -0.85
C ASN A 302 -5.87 5.64 -1.47
N HIS A 303 -5.82 5.94 -2.76
CA HIS A 303 -4.57 6.16 -3.51
C HIS A 303 -4.42 7.61 -4.00
N GLY A 304 -4.92 8.57 -3.21
CA GLY A 304 -4.79 10.00 -3.51
C GLY A 304 -5.57 10.43 -4.75
N THR A 305 -6.72 9.84 -5.00
CA THR A 305 -7.64 10.12 -6.12
C THR A 305 -7.03 9.92 -7.52
N ARG A 306 -5.94 9.16 -7.63
CA ARG A 306 -5.25 8.86 -8.90
C ARG A 306 -5.84 7.67 -9.65
N GLY A 307 -6.73 6.93 -9.02
CA GLY A 307 -7.35 5.70 -9.50
C GLY A 307 -7.75 4.82 -8.33
N GLN A 308 -8.15 3.61 -8.61
CA GLN A 308 -8.57 2.60 -7.65
C GLN A 308 -8.24 1.20 -8.14
N ASN A 309 -8.02 0.28 -7.21
CA ASN A 309 -8.03 -1.15 -7.51
C ASN A 309 -9.49 -1.62 -7.60
N VAL A 310 -9.75 -2.53 -8.50
CA VAL A 310 -11.04 -3.23 -8.65
C VAL A 310 -10.80 -4.73 -8.64
N LEU A 311 -11.65 -5.46 -7.95
CA LEU A 311 -11.65 -6.92 -7.90
C LEU A 311 -12.80 -7.45 -8.74
N TYR A 312 -12.50 -8.39 -9.62
CA TYR A 312 -13.47 -9.07 -10.46
C TYR A 312 -13.92 -10.41 -9.86
N CYS A 313 -15.05 -10.93 -10.33
CA CYS A 313 -15.60 -12.22 -9.89
C CYS A 313 -14.64 -13.41 -10.12
N ASP A 314 -13.75 -13.32 -11.10
CA ASP A 314 -12.73 -14.35 -11.35
C ASP A 314 -11.53 -14.30 -10.39
N GLY A 315 -11.56 -13.38 -9.41
CA GLY A 315 -10.49 -13.18 -8.44
C GLY A 315 -9.35 -12.29 -8.96
N SER A 316 -9.38 -11.84 -10.20
CA SER A 316 -8.38 -10.92 -10.73
C SER A 316 -8.56 -9.52 -10.14
N VAL A 317 -7.44 -8.82 -9.91
CA VAL A 317 -7.43 -7.44 -9.44
C VAL A 317 -6.75 -6.59 -10.49
N GLU A 318 -7.32 -5.43 -10.78
CA GLU A 318 -6.79 -4.48 -11.75
C GLU A 318 -6.79 -3.05 -11.18
N TYR A 319 -5.72 -2.30 -11.43
CA TYR A 319 -5.69 -0.89 -11.08
C TYR A 319 -6.22 -0.05 -12.24
N VAL A 320 -7.36 0.60 -12.05
CA VAL A 320 -8.00 1.47 -13.03
C VAL A 320 -7.83 2.93 -12.65
N LYS A 321 -7.46 3.78 -13.63
CA LYS A 321 -7.27 5.22 -13.41
C LYS A 321 -8.58 5.99 -13.38
N GLN A 322 -9.59 5.46 -14.04
CA GLN A 322 -10.91 6.09 -14.17
C GLN A 322 -11.95 5.25 -13.44
N ARG A 323 -13.01 5.90 -12.99
CA ARG A 323 -14.15 5.23 -12.35
C ARG A 323 -15.13 4.63 -13.35
N ILE A 324 -15.02 5.02 -14.62
CA ILE A 324 -15.78 4.43 -15.71
C ILE A 324 -15.05 3.16 -16.14
N VAL A 325 -15.65 2.01 -15.90
CA VAL A 325 -15.11 0.69 -16.28
C VAL A 325 -16.15 -0.03 -17.13
N ASN A 326 -15.75 -0.52 -18.27
CA ASN A 326 -16.66 -1.17 -19.25
C ASN A 326 -17.86 -0.28 -19.64
N GLY A 327 -17.69 1.04 -19.64
CA GLY A 327 -18.74 1.99 -20.00
C GLY A 327 -19.70 2.37 -18.87
N ASP A 328 -19.47 1.86 -17.65
CA ASP A 328 -20.30 2.10 -16.48
C ASP A 328 -19.52 2.77 -15.35
N ASP A 329 -20.16 3.66 -14.58
CA ASP A 329 -19.58 4.31 -13.41
C ASP A 329 -19.75 3.43 -12.18
N ILE A 330 -18.68 2.78 -11.76
CA ILE A 330 -18.70 1.79 -10.67
C ILE A 330 -19.07 2.37 -9.29
N PHE A 331 -19.16 3.68 -9.13
CA PHE A 331 -19.44 4.35 -7.86
C PHE A 331 -20.83 5.00 -7.78
N THR A 332 -21.60 4.95 -8.85
CA THR A 332 -22.94 5.56 -8.91
C THR A 332 -23.92 4.67 -9.63
N VAL A 333 -25.19 4.77 -9.27
CA VAL A 333 -26.31 4.15 -10.04
C VAL A 333 -26.65 5.06 -11.21
N ARG A 334 -26.89 4.49 -12.38
CA ARG A 334 -27.25 5.26 -13.57
C ARG A 334 -28.46 6.15 -13.34
N GLY A 335 -28.29 7.46 -13.59
CA GLY A 335 -29.37 8.44 -13.52
C GLY A 335 -29.86 8.75 -12.11
N VAL A 336 -29.10 8.39 -11.08
CA VAL A 336 -29.37 8.77 -9.69
C VAL A 336 -28.41 9.88 -9.29
N GLU A 337 -28.94 11.00 -8.85
CA GLU A 337 -28.17 12.18 -8.40
C GLU A 337 -28.28 12.46 -6.90
N ALA A 338 -29.24 11.81 -6.24
CA ALA A 338 -29.44 11.94 -4.79
C ALA A 338 -29.64 10.55 -4.18
N TYR A 339 -28.79 10.21 -3.22
CA TYR A 339 -28.78 8.91 -2.55
C TYR A 339 -29.39 9.00 -1.16
N THR A 340 -30.24 8.07 -0.83
CA THR A 340 -30.86 7.89 0.49
C THR A 340 -30.30 6.66 1.21
N GLY A 341 -29.50 5.83 0.50
CA GLY A 341 -28.94 4.58 0.99
C GLY A 341 -29.79 3.35 0.69
N THR A 342 -30.87 3.52 -0.09
CA THR A 342 -31.77 2.41 -0.47
C THR A 342 -31.70 2.09 -1.96
N GLU A 343 -30.88 2.82 -2.72
CA GLU A 343 -30.73 2.65 -4.14
C GLU A 343 -30.05 1.30 -4.46
N THR A 344 -30.52 0.68 -5.52
CA THR A 344 -29.98 -0.59 -6.04
C THR A 344 -29.60 -0.43 -7.51
N PRO A 345 -28.66 -1.24 -8.04
CA PRO A 345 -28.38 -1.29 -9.47
C PRO A 345 -29.65 -1.45 -10.30
N ARG A 346 -29.74 -0.78 -11.45
CA ARG A 346 -30.91 -0.83 -12.33
C ARG A 346 -31.00 -2.13 -13.12
N ASP A 347 -29.87 -2.64 -13.54
CA ASP A 347 -29.74 -3.87 -14.30
C ASP A 347 -28.42 -4.59 -13.99
N GLU A 348 -28.18 -5.70 -14.64
CA GLU A 348 -26.99 -6.51 -14.43
C GLU A 348 -25.67 -5.84 -14.84
N ASN A 349 -25.73 -4.83 -15.71
CA ASN A 349 -24.57 -4.09 -16.21
C ASN A 349 -24.34 -2.78 -15.43
N ASP A 350 -25.26 -2.42 -14.54
CA ASP A 350 -25.13 -1.28 -13.64
C ASP A 350 -24.35 -1.72 -12.41
N VAL A 351 -23.07 -1.37 -12.35
CA VAL A 351 -22.19 -1.71 -11.23
C VAL A 351 -22.26 -0.62 -10.19
N PHE A 352 -22.70 -0.99 -8.98
CA PHE A 352 -22.75 -0.03 -7.89
C PHE A 352 -22.03 -0.57 -6.66
N LEU A 353 -20.86 0.01 -6.39
CA LEU A 353 -20.00 -0.35 -5.27
C LEU A 353 -20.20 0.63 -4.13
N VAL A 354 -20.67 0.12 -3.00
CA VAL A 354 -21.00 0.90 -1.81
C VAL A 354 -20.18 0.44 -0.60
N PRO A 355 -20.08 1.29 0.41
CA PRO A 355 -19.40 0.94 1.65
C PRO A 355 -19.92 -0.34 2.25
#